data_69014ed8f65d0fcf782b302c631e68d2
#
_entry.id   69014ed8f65d0fcf782b302c631e68d2
#
_cell.length_a   1.000
_cell.length_b   1.000
_cell.length_c   1.000
_cell.angle_alpha   90.00
_cell.angle_beta   90.00
_cell.angle_gamma   90.00
#
_symmetry.space_group_name_H-M   'P 1'
#
loop_
_entity.id
_entity.type
_entity.pdbx_description
1 polymer ?
#
loop_
_entity_poly.entity_id
_entity_poly.type
_entity_poly.pdbx_seq_one_letter_code
_entity_poly.pdbx_strand_id
1 'polypeptide(L)'
;MATKERISADEMALLHATQESGASPLQLLLPGSHDYAKRRQLRDGAIGFDHIQPSAIAVPRDAGEVARLVQWATKIGLKFTIRGGGNDFWARSIAHGALMIDMRDINRVSVAEDRKTATIGGGILMRDLIAGLGEAGLMTPTGTTWIIGYAGWMSNGGYGPYNHIYGMGIEQVVGAELVNAKGEQVVADEDMLEGVRGLCGHLGIITALSVKVLAGVLVFESSDIRRTLSQFFEASPKLPMPEELTIHHFVAYQEQMRRTVFSVMWTWTGPDMDKGNETLQAWKNLTPPLLVSTVGVQSEESRQGQMPPPCPLRGGQRNCFLARLPTPDAGDELASTILDAAETMPKMAGPNIAWGGMVAIDPAKMPPNCFIGKSHSYFSCSYQHPDEEHAREVISWSKSLTEKLQALDTSAVLDGSYPATNPPEKTAEELYGERWERVKELKTKYDPTNVFSHAYPKIDLGQSAL
;
A
#
# COMPACT_ATOMS: atom_id res chain seq x y z
N MET A 1 5.17 15.60 22.69
CA MET A 1 4.38 14.46 23.27
C MET A 1 5.33 13.33 23.64
N ALA A 2 4.96 12.49 24.62
CA ALA A 2 5.77 11.38 25.14
C ALA A 2 5.05 10.04 24.92
N THR A 3 5.78 8.93 25.07
CA THR A 3 5.21 7.58 25.20
C THR A 3 5.06 7.28 26.71
N LYS A 4 4.06 6.47 27.07
CA LYS A 4 3.76 6.07 28.45
C LYS A 4 3.45 4.59 28.48
N GLU A 5 4.00 3.86 29.45
CA GLU A 5 3.68 2.44 29.61
C GLU A 5 2.22 2.20 30.04
N ARG A 6 1.66 3.13 30.82
CA ARG A 6 0.27 3.07 31.29
C ARG A 6 -0.37 4.46 31.29
N ILE A 7 -1.66 4.49 30.99
CA ILE A 7 -2.52 5.66 31.14
C ILE A 7 -3.05 5.66 32.57
N SER A 8 -2.95 6.78 33.28
CA SER A 8 -3.43 6.90 34.66
C SER A 8 -4.96 6.99 34.73
N ALA A 9 -5.53 6.75 35.93
CA ALA A 9 -6.96 6.87 36.15
C ALA A 9 -7.45 8.33 35.92
N ASP A 10 -6.67 9.32 36.29
CA ASP A 10 -7.01 10.73 36.07
C ASP A 10 -7.02 11.09 34.59
N GLU A 11 -6.06 10.59 33.82
CA GLU A 11 -6.01 10.76 32.38
C GLU A 11 -7.18 10.08 31.67
N MET A 12 -7.61 8.91 32.15
CA MET A 12 -8.83 8.24 31.69
C MET A 12 -10.09 9.04 32.03
N ALA A 13 -10.16 9.58 33.23
CA ALA A 13 -11.28 10.43 33.65
C ALA A 13 -11.40 11.68 32.78
N LEU A 14 -10.29 12.28 32.33
CA LEU A 14 -10.29 13.41 31.40
C LEU A 14 -10.91 13.02 30.05
N LEU A 15 -10.65 11.81 29.54
CA LEU A 15 -11.26 11.33 28.28
C LEU A 15 -12.78 11.14 28.46
N HIS A 16 -13.20 10.52 29.56
CA HIS A 16 -14.61 10.34 29.87
C HIS A 16 -15.35 11.66 30.04
N ALA A 17 -14.70 12.68 30.61
CA ALA A 17 -15.28 14.01 30.79
C ALA A 17 -15.56 14.75 29.45
N THR A 18 -14.93 14.34 28.37
CA THR A 18 -15.20 14.91 27.01
C THR A 18 -16.38 14.24 26.30
N GLN A 19 -17.00 13.24 26.93
CA GLN A 19 -18.10 12.48 26.35
C GLN A 19 -19.41 13.27 26.46
N GLU A 20 -20.16 13.35 25.37
CA GLU A 20 -21.48 13.95 25.37
C GLU A 20 -22.46 13.09 26.20
N SER A 21 -23.39 13.76 26.88
CA SER A 21 -24.41 13.10 27.67
C SER A 21 -25.27 12.20 26.76
N GLY A 22 -25.33 10.90 27.08
CA GLY A 22 -26.10 9.92 26.31
C GLY A 22 -25.35 9.24 25.16
N ALA A 23 -24.12 9.66 24.82
CA ALA A 23 -23.30 8.96 23.84
C ALA A 23 -22.73 7.65 24.43
N SER A 24 -22.62 6.60 23.60
CA SER A 24 -21.95 5.36 24.01
C SER A 24 -20.47 5.65 24.36
N PRO A 25 -19.93 5.00 25.42
CA PRO A 25 -18.53 5.19 25.79
C PRO A 25 -17.57 4.88 24.67
N LEU A 26 -16.56 5.73 24.49
CA LEU A 26 -15.44 5.45 23.60
C LEU A 26 -14.72 4.18 24.09
N GLN A 27 -14.52 3.23 23.20
CA GLN A 27 -13.86 1.98 23.55
C GLN A 27 -12.35 2.15 23.65
N LEU A 28 -11.80 1.93 24.83
CA LEU A 28 -10.37 1.82 25.09
C LEU A 28 -10.03 0.41 25.57
N LEU A 29 -9.13 -0.25 24.85
CA LEU A 29 -8.63 -1.59 25.17
C LEU A 29 -7.26 -1.43 25.84
N LEU A 30 -7.13 -1.98 27.05
CA LEU A 30 -5.88 -1.92 27.81
C LEU A 30 -5.07 -3.22 27.66
N PRO A 31 -3.73 -3.15 27.84
CA PRO A 31 -2.88 -4.34 27.83
C PRO A 31 -3.36 -5.40 28.81
N GLY A 32 -3.31 -6.66 28.36
CA GLY A 32 -3.77 -7.82 29.13
C GLY A 32 -5.21 -8.27 28.83
N SER A 33 -6.02 -7.48 28.13
CA SER A 33 -7.34 -7.94 27.66
C SER A 33 -7.25 -8.75 26.36
N HIS A 34 -8.20 -9.69 26.16
CA HIS A 34 -8.28 -10.49 24.93
C HIS A 34 -8.45 -9.60 23.69
N ASP A 35 -9.32 -8.61 23.76
CA ASP A 35 -9.60 -7.70 22.64
C ASP A 35 -8.40 -6.83 22.29
N TYR A 36 -7.62 -6.40 23.32
CA TYR A 36 -6.35 -5.71 23.07
C TYR A 36 -5.38 -6.58 22.29
N ALA A 37 -5.17 -7.84 22.72
CA ALA A 37 -4.28 -8.77 22.03
C ALA A 37 -4.70 -8.99 20.58
N LYS A 38 -5.99 -9.20 20.33
CA LYS A 38 -6.56 -9.39 19.00
C LYS A 38 -6.42 -8.13 18.12
N ARG A 39 -6.74 -6.96 18.65
CA ARG A 39 -6.66 -5.70 17.91
C ARG A 39 -5.22 -5.26 17.65
N ARG A 40 -4.28 -5.60 18.53
CA ARG A 40 -2.85 -5.31 18.35
C ARG A 40 -2.20 -6.09 17.22
N GLN A 41 -2.72 -7.26 16.87
CA GLN A 41 -2.15 -8.08 15.82
C GLN A 41 -2.05 -7.31 14.50
N LEU A 42 -0.84 -7.24 13.96
CA LEU A 42 -0.55 -6.75 12.63
C LEU A 42 -0.72 -7.88 11.61
N ARG A 43 -0.50 -7.58 10.34
CA ARG A 43 -0.42 -8.59 9.30
C ARG A 43 0.53 -9.73 9.71
N ASP A 44 0.21 -10.95 9.31
CA ASP A 44 0.96 -12.17 9.65
C ASP A 44 2.46 -12.12 9.29
N GLY A 45 2.85 -11.30 8.30
CA GLY A 45 4.25 -11.08 7.93
C GLY A 45 5.02 -10.09 8.82
N ALA A 46 4.37 -9.41 9.75
CA ALA A 46 5.01 -8.50 10.71
C ALA A 46 5.47 -9.23 11.99
N ILE A 47 5.94 -10.46 11.86
CA ILE A 47 6.50 -11.27 12.94
C ILE A 47 7.81 -10.63 13.41
N GLY A 48 8.01 -10.59 14.74
CA GLY A 48 9.18 -9.94 15.36
C GLY A 48 8.85 -8.60 16.01
N PHE A 49 7.63 -8.07 15.84
CA PHE A 49 7.16 -6.84 16.50
C PHE A 49 6.29 -7.08 17.72
N ASP A 50 6.27 -8.31 18.25
CA ASP A 50 5.49 -8.69 19.44
C ASP A 50 5.89 -7.93 20.71
N HIS A 51 7.11 -7.43 20.76
CA HIS A 51 7.63 -6.59 21.85
C HIS A 51 7.02 -5.17 21.85
N ILE A 52 6.43 -4.71 20.73
CA ILE A 52 5.80 -3.40 20.65
C ILE A 52 4.42 -3.47 21.29
N GLN A 53 4.23 -2.75 22.39
CA GLN A 53 2.98 -2.69 23.11
C GLN A 53 2.49 -1.25 23.24
N PRO A 54 1.43 -0.85 22.55
CA PRO A 54 0.74 0.42 22.80
C PRO A 54 0.26 0.52 24.25
N SER A 55 0.23 1.72 24.81
CA SER A 55 -0.31 1.94 26.16
C SER A 55 -1.82 1.67 26.25
N ALA A 56 -2.53 1.86 25.15
CA ALA A 56 -3.92 1.47 24.92
C ALA A 56 -4.23 1.42 23.43
N ILE A 57 -5.35 0.78 23.10
CA ILE A 57 -5.93 0.80 21.76
C ILE A 57 -7.30 1.47 21.86
N ALA A 58 -7.46 2.61 21.18
CA ALA A 58 -8.73 3.28 21.02
C ALA A 58 -9.43 2.79 19.75
N VAL A 59 -10.73 2.53 19.83
CA VAL A 59 -11.55 2.02 18.74
C VAL A 59 -12.68 3.01 18.45
N PRO A 60 -12.41 4.12 17.72
CA PRO A 60 -13.41 5.09 17.36
C PRO A 60 -14.38 4.55 16.30
N ARG A 61 -15.63 4.99 16.34
CA ARG A 61 -16.73 4.61 15.43
C ARG A 61 -17.13 5.71 14.46
N ASP A 62 -16.67 6.94 14.73
CA ASP A 62 -16.96 8.12 13.93
C ASP A 62 -15.88 9.20 14.07
N ALA A 63 -15.98 10.24 13.24
CA ALA A 63 -15.03 11.35 13.23
C ALA A 63 -15.04 12.17 14.52
N GLY A 64 -16.16 12.25 15.22
CA GLY A 64 -16.26 12.95 16.53
C GLY A 64 -15.46 12.24 17.62
N GLU A 65 -15.49 10.89 17.64
CA GLU A 65 -14.65 10.11 18.57
C GLU A 65 -13.17 10.25 18.24
N VAL A 66 -12.79 10.28 16.95
CA VAL A 66 -11.40 10.57 16.53
C VAL A 66 -10.96 11.96 16.99
N ALA A 67 -11.83 12.97 16.80
CA ALA A 67 -11.56 14.34 17.24
C ALA A 67 -11.26 14.42 18.74
N ARG A 68 -12.10 13.80 19.56
CA ARG A 68 -11.91 13.72 21.02
C ARG A 68 -10.62 13.03 21.41
N LEU A 69 -10.26 11.94 20.71
CA LEU A 69 -9.00 11.21 20.94
C LEU A 69 -7.78 12.08 20.67
N VAL A 70 -7.77 12.82 19.55
CA VAL A 70 -6.66 13.72 19.21
C VAL A 70 -6.54 14.85 20.25
N GLN A 71 -7.65 15.49 20.63
CA GLN A 71 -7.67 16.54 21.65
C GLN A 71 -7.20 16.02 23.01
N TRP A 72 -7.70 14.86 23.44
CA TRP A 72 -7.31 14.24 24.69
C TRP A 72 -5.82 13.84 24.72
N ALA A 73 -5.37 13.12 23.69
CA ALA A 73 -3.98 12.68 23.60
C ALA A 73 -3.01 13.88 23.57
N THR A 74 -3.36 14.94 22.85
CA THR A 74 -2.61 16.19 22.81
C THR A 74 -2.57 16.87 24.17
N LYS A 75 -3.72 16.96 24.87
CA LYS A 75 -3.84 17.58 26.18
C LYS A 75 -2.99 16.89 27.26
N ILE A 76 -2.92 15.56 27.26
CA ILE A 76 -2.09 14.79 28.22
C ILE A 76 -0.66 14.55 27.71
N GLY A 77 -0.30 15.08 26.54
CA GLY A 77 1.02 14.92 25.93
C GLY A 77 1.34 13.48 25.51
N LEU A 78 0.33 12.64 25.21
CA LEU A 78 0.50 11.26 24.79
C LEU A 78 0.68 11.18 23.26
N LYS A 79 1.75 10.52 22.81
CA LYS A 79 1.93 10.19 21.40
C LYS A 79 0.90 9.15 20.95
N PHE A 80 0.53 9.18 19.67
CA PHE A 80 -0.37 8.18 19.11
C PHE A 80 0.06 7.73 17.70
N THR A 81 -0.41 6.56 17.32
CA THR A 81 -0.30 5.99 15.96
C THR A 81 -1.69 5.78 15.40
N ILE A 82 -1.79 5.76 14.08
CA ILE A 82 -3.04 5.54 13.35
C ILE A 82 -2.95 4.18 12.66
N ARG A 83 -3.96 3.33 12.88
CA ARG A 83 -4.05 2.04 12.25
C ARG A 83 -5.26 1.95 11.33
N GLY A 84 -5.02 1.78 10.01
CA GLY A 84 -5.98 1.23 9.06
C GLY A 84 -5.92 -0.30 9.06
N GLY A 85 -5.49 -0.93 7.96
CA GLY A 85 -5.36 -2.40 7.89
C GLY A 85 -4.24 -3.02 8.73
N GLY A 86 -3.23 -2.27 9.12
CA GLY A 86 -2.05 -2.81 9.84
C GLY A 86 -1.16 -3.69 8.95
N ASN A 87 -1.08 -3.39 7.64
CA ASN A 87 -0.35 -4.17 6.65
C ASN A 87 1.05 -3.64 6.34
N ASP A 88 1.51 -2.63 7.05
CA ASP A 88 2.87 -2.10 6.93
C ASP A 88 3.88 -3.12 7.46
N PHE A 89 4.88 -3.47 6.65
CA PHE A 89 5.89 -4.47 7.00
C PHE A 89 6.80 -4.05 8.15
N TRP A 90 6.84 -2.76 8.49
CA TRP A 90 7.70 -2.16 9.51
C TRP A 90 6.94 -1.81 10.78
N ALA A 91 5.71 -2.30 10.91
CA ALA A 91 4.85 -2.07 12.08
C ALA A 91 4.63 -0.58 12.43
N ARG A 92 4.67 0.33 11.46
CA ARG A 92 4.56 1.79 11.69
C ARG A 92 3.21 2.23 12.22
N SER A 93 2.19 1.39 12.12
CA SER A 93 0.86 1.63 12.67
C SER A 93 0.75 1.37 14.17
N ILE A 94 1.82 0.87 14.82
CA ILE A 94 1.90 0.71 16.28
C ILE A 94 3.22 1.29 16.81
N ALA A 95 3.21 1.75 18.07
CA ALA A 95 4.43 2.16 18.76
C ALA A 95 4.35 1.82 20.26
N HIS A 96 5.48 1.43 20.83
CA HIS A 96 5.54 1.08 22.23
C HIS A 96 5.21 2.29 23.10
N GLY A 97 4.29 2.14 24.06
CA GLY A 97 3.87 3.20 24.97
C GLY A 97 3.12 4.36 24.32
N ALA A 98 2.71 4.27 23.06
CA ALA A 98 1.82 5.23 22.40
C ALA A 98 0.36 4.75 22.41
N LEU A 99 -0.59 5.64 22.24
CA LEU A 99 -1.98 5.28 21.95
C LEU A 99 -2.06 4.77 20.51
N MET A 100 -2.62 3.60 20.28
CA MET A 100 -3.00 3.17 18.92
C MET A 100 -4.47 3.54 18.64
N ILE A 101 -4.73 4.36 17.64
CA ILE A 101 -6.08 4.68 17.17
C ILE A 101 -6.40 3.71 16.03
N ASP A 102 -7.26 2.73 16.31
CA ASP A 102 -7.67 1.69 15.37
C ASP A 102 -8.92 2.13 14.60
N MET A 103 -8.73 2.58 13.38
CA MET A 103 -9.77 3.18 12.54
C MET A 103 -10.76 2.15 11.94
N ARG A 104 -10.53 0.83 12.06
CA ARG A 104 -11.24 -0.21 11.30
C ARG A 104 -12.74 -0.26 11.50
N ASP A 105 -13.27 0.35 12.56
CA ASP A 105 -14.72 0.42 12.80
C ASP A 105 -15.37 1.62 12.08
N ILE A 106 -14.57 2.51 11.46
CA ILE A 106 -15.02 3.55 10.53
C ILE A 106 -14.90 3.00 9.10
N ASN A 107 -15.84 2.14 8.70
CA ASN A 107 -15.75 1.32 7.47
C ASN A 107 -17.00 1.40 6.58
N ARG A 108 -17.83 2.42 6.73
CA ARG A 108 -19.06 2.59 5.94
C ARG A 108 -18.76 2.88 4.48
N VAL A 109 -19.67 2.45 3.60
CA VAL A 109 -19.71 2.79 2.18
C VAL A 109 -21.04 3.47 1.91
N SER A 110 -21.00 4.63 1.27
CA SER A 110 -22.20 5.37 0.83
C SER A 110 -22.00 5.83 -0.60
N VAL A 111 -22.79 5.28 -1.52
CA VAL A 111 -22.74 5.63 -2.94
C VAL A 111 -23.53 6.93 -3.16
N ALA A 112 -22.97 7.88 -3.90
CA ALA A 112 -23.66 9.10 -4.29
C ALA A 112 -24.83 8.81 -5.24
N GLU A 113 -25.84 9.68 -5.27
CA GLU A 113 -27.03 9.51 -6.10
C GLU A 113 -26.71 9.41 -7.61
N ASP A 114 -25.70 10.16 -8.06
CA ASP A 114 -25.24 10.13 -9.44
C ASP A 114 -24.42 8.87 -9.81
N ARG A 115 -24.13 8.02 -8.82
CA ARG A 115 -23.37 6.76 -8.94
C ARG A 115 -21.98 6.92 -9.55
N LYS A 116 -21.38 8.11 -9.50
CA LYS A 116 -20.02 8.39 -10.00
C LYS A 116 -18.97 8.37 -8.90
N THR A 117 -19.41 8.59 -7.67
CA THR A 117 -18.55 8.60 -6.49
C THR A 117 -19.20 7.83 -5.35
N ALA A 118 -18.37 7.41 -4.40
CA ALA A 118 -18.81 6.86 -3.13
C ALA A 118 -17.99 7.46 -1.99
N THR A 119 -18.63 7.76 -0.88
CA THR A 119 -17.95 8.12 0.38
C THR A 119 -17.69 6.85 1.16
N ILE A 120 -16.44 6.64 1.54
CA ILE A 120 -15.97 5.46 2.27
C ILE A 120 -15.28 5.85 3.57
N GLY A 121 -15.43 5.03 4.60
CA GLY A 121 -14.82 5.28 5.90
C GLY A 121 -13.30 5.14 5.88
N GLY A 122 -12.59 5.97 6.65
CA GLY A 122 -11.11 6.03 6.66
C GLY A 122 -10.42 4.78 7.19
N GLY A 123 -11.14 3.89 7.87
CA GLY A 123 -10.66 2.61 8.37
C GLY A 123 -11.03 1.40 7.51
N ILE A 124 -11.72 1.61 6.38
CA ILE A 124 -12.25 0.52 5.56
C ILE A 124 -11.15 -0.38 4.99
N LEU A 125 -11.36 -1.68 5.06
CA LEU A 125 -10.50 -2.67 4.39
C LEU A 125 -10.97 -2.92 2.96
N MET A 126 -10.07 -3.36 2.07
CA MET A 126 -10.39 -3.64 0.67
C MET A 126 -11.58 -4.58 0.53
N ARG A 127 -11.67 -5.67 1.34
CA ARG A 127 -12.79 -6.62 1.32
C ARG A 127 -14.14 -5.94 1.58
N ASP A 128 -14.19 -5.07 2.58
CA ASP A 128 -15.44 -4.42 3.00
C ASP A 128 -15.86 -3.36 1.97
N LEU A 129 -14.88 -2.69 1.37
CA LEU A 129 -15.08 -1.75 0.27
C LEU A 129 -15.63 -2.44 -0.99
N ILE A 130 -15.02 -3.57 -1.37
CA ILE A 130 -15.44 -4.34 -2.54
C ILE A 130 -16.85 -4.88 -2.35
N ALA A 131 -17.14 -5.42 -1.16
CA ALA A 131 -18.50 -5.90 -0.84
C ALA A 131 -19.52 -4.75 -0.89
N GLY A 132 -19.28 -3.65 -0.20
CA GLY A 132 -20.20 -2.52 -0.14
C GLY A 132 -20.45 -1.82 -1.47
N LEU A 133 -19.44 -1.70 -2.35
CA LEU A 133 -19.63 -1.18 -3.70
C LEU A 133 -20.29 -2.23 -4.62
N GLY A 134 -19.93 -3.51 -4.44
CA GLY A 134 -20.47 -4.62 -5.23
C GLY A 134 -22.00 -4.78 -5.10
N GLU A 135 -22.57 -4.52 -3.91
CA GLU A 135 -24.01 -4.48 -3.70
C GLU A 135 -24.72 -3.45 -4.61
N ALA A 136 -24.04 -2.38 -4.94
CA ALA A 136 -24.52 -1.38 -5.88
C ALA A 136 -24.11 -1.66 -7.34
N GLY A 137 -23.43 -2.78 -7.64
CA GLY A 137 -22.85 -3.05 -8.97
C GLY A 137 -21.75 -2.07 -9.37
N LEU A 138 -21.02 -1.56 -8.39
CA LEU A 138 -19.93 -0.60 -8.57
C LEU A 138 -18.63 -1.16 -8.01
N MET A 139 -17.51 -0.61 -8.39
CA MET A 139 -16.20 -0.92 -7.83
C MET A 139 -15.24 0.29 -7.95
N THR A 140 -14.14 0.30 -7.17
CA THR A 140 -13.04 1.29 -7.25
C THR A 140 -11.71 0.57 -7.42
N PRO A 141 -10.70 1.14 -8.08
CA PRO A 141 -9.35 0.59 -8.04
C PRO A 141 -8.92 0.24 -6.61
N THR A 142 -8.42 -0.98 -6.44
CA THR A 142 -7.97 -1.53 -5.17
C THR A 142 -6.57 -2.14 -5.32
N GLY A 143 -5.91 -2.42 -4.20
CA GLY A 143 -4.73 -3.26 -4.18
C GLY A 143 -5.05 -4.73 -4.46
N THR A 144 -4.03 -5.59 -4.40
CA THR A 144 -4.16 -7.02 -4.69
C THR A 144 -4.61 -7.86 -3.50
N THR A 145 -4.69 -7.29 -2.30
CA THR A 145 -4.93 -8.04 -1.07
C THR A 145 -6.08 -7.45 -0.26
N TRP A 146 -7.07 -8.25 0.08
CA TRP A 146 -8.34 -7.89 0.71
C TRP A 146 -8.25 -7.32 2.14
N ILE A 147 -7.16 -7.62 2.89
CA ILE A 147 -6.95 -7.16 4.28
C ILE A 147 -6.27 -5.79 4.37
N ILE A 148 -5.90 -5.17 3.26
CA ILE A 148 -5.24 -3.86 3.25
C ILE A 148 -6.26 -2.77 3.54
N GLY A 149 -5.91 -1.81 4.40
CA GLY A 149 -6.69 -0.59 4.63
C GLY A 149 -6.59 0.36 3.45
N TYR A 150 -7.73 0.79 2.90
CA TYR A 150 -7.77 1.61 1.68
C TYR A 150 -7.05 2.95 1.86
N ALA A 151 -7.30 3.68 2.96
CA ALA A 151 -6.69 4.97 3.19
C ALA A 151 -5.16 4.91 3.26
N GLY A 152 -4.60 3.92 3.98
CA GLY A 152 -3.14 3.74 4.06
C GLY A 152 -2.51 3.30 2.75
N TRP A 153 -3.19 2.49 1.96
CA TRP A 153 -2.74 2.06 0.63
C TRP A 153 -2.77 3.24 -0.36
N MET A 154 -3.89 3.93 -0.42
CA MET A 154 -4.11 5.06 -1.31
C MET A 154 -3.13 6.20 -1.02
N SER A 155 -3.00 6.65 0.22
CA SER A 155 -2.13 7.77 0.60
C SER A 155 -0.62 7.50 0.44
N ASN A 156 -0.23 6.29 0.07
CA ASN A 156 1.12 5.94 -0.38
C ASN A 156 1.23 5.75 -1.90
N GLY A 157 0.24 6.14 -2.68
CA GLY A 157 0.20 5.99 -4.14
C GLY A 157 -0.92 5.09 -4.61
N GLY A 158 -1.12 3.93 -3.99
CA GLY A 158 -2.22 3.03 -4.32
C GLY A 158 -1.97 2.21 -5.57
N TYR A 159 -0.94 1.35 -5.55
CA TYR A 159 -0.66 0.41 -6.63
C TYR A 159 -1.60 -0.78 -6.63
N GLY A 160 -2.12 -1.12 -7.80
CA GLY A 160 -3.03 -2.24 -7.99
C GLY A 160 -3.22 -2.61 -9.44
N PRO A 161 -4.02 -3.65 -9.72
CA PRO A 161 -4.20 -4.17 -11.08
C PRO A 161 -4.93 -3.22 -12.04
N TYR A 162 -5.44 -2.10 -11.54
CA TYR A 162 -6.26 -1.16 -12.31
C TYR A 162 -5.52 0.11 -12.75
N ASN A 163 -4.26 0.25 -12.36
CA ASN A 163 -3.54 1.52 -12.50
C ASN A 163 -3.37 1.95 -13.95
N HIS A 164 -3.31 1.02 -14.89
CA HIS A 164 -3.11 1.33 -16.31
C HIS A 164 -4.29 2.09 -16.93
N ILE A 165 -5.52 1.79 -16.50
CA ILE A 165 -6.74 2.39 -17.08
C ILE A 165 -7.28 3.53 -16.23
N TYR A 166 -7.32 3.32 -14.91
CA TYR A 166 -7.96 4.27 -14.00
C TYR A 166 -6.98 5.12 -13.21
N GLY A 167 -5.68 4.91 -13.41
CA GLY A 167 -4.66 5.55 -12.62
C GLY A 167 -4.46 4.90 -11.26
N MET A 168 -3.60 5.50 -10.47
CA MET A 168 -3.25 5.04 -9.12
C MET A 168 -4.39 5.29 -8.12
N GLY A 169 -4.33 4.67 -6.96
CA GLY A 169 -5.32 4.88 -5.89
C GLY A 169 -5.46 6.36 -5.49
N ILE A 170 -4.37 7.12 -5.49
CA ILE A 170 -4.39 8.58 -5.24
C ILE A 170 -5.23 9.36 -6.25
N GLU A 171 -5.31 8.89 -7.50
CA GLU A 171 -6.07 9.54 -8.57
C GLU A 171 -7.56 9.24 -8.50
N GLN A 172 -7.95 8.26 -7.67
CA GLN A 172 -9.35 7.94 -7.44
C GLN A 172 -9.97 8.85 -6.38
N VAL A 173 -9.17 9.49 -5.54
CA VAL A 173 -9.63 10.32 -4.45
C VAL A 173 -9.98 11.73 -4.95
N VAL A 174 -11.23 12.08 -4.86
CA VAL A 174 -11.79 13.39 -5.28
C VAL A 174 -12.22 14.25 -4.10
N GLY A 175 -12.19 13.71 -2.88
CA GLY A 175 -12.50 14.44 -1.64
C GLY A 175 -12.03 13.67 -0.43
N ALA A 176 -11.81 14.36 0.69
CA ALA A 176 -11.45 13.75 1.97
C ALA A 176 -12.01 14.55 3.14
N GLU A 177 -12.38 13.85 4.20
CA GLU A 177 -12.67 14.40 5.52
C GLU A 177 -11.62 13.91 6.49
N LEU A 178 -11.12 14.81 7.35
CA LEU A 178 -10.04 14.52 8.30
C LEU A 178 -10.32 15.11 9.66
N VAL A 179 -9.62 14.58 10.66
CA VAL A 179 -9.41 15.26 11.94
C VAL A 179 -8.00 15.83 11.94
N ASN A 180 -7.88 17.15 12.05
CA ASN A 180 -6.61 17.87 12.01
C ASN A 180 -5.82 17.77 13.34
N ALA A 181 -4.64 18.39 13.41
CA ALA A 181 -3.76 18.38 14.58
C ALA A 181 -4.38 19.04 15.84
N LYS A 182 -5.41 19.86 15.69
CA LYS A 182 -6.17 20.47 16.80
C LYS A 182 -7.33 19.59 17.29
N GLY A 183 -7.58 18.45 16.64
CA GLY A 183 -8.74 17.62 16.87
C GLY A 183 -10.04 18.22 16.33
N GLU A 184 -9.98 19.02 15.27
CA GLU A 184 -11.12 19.58 14.57
C GLU A 184 -11.43 18.73 13.34
N GLN A 185 -12.72 18.49 13.09
CA GLN A 185 -13.17 17.85 11.86
C GLN A 185 -13.12 18.87 10.72
N VAL A 186 -12.44 18.53 9.64
CA VAL A 186 -12.25 19.40 8.47
C VAL A 186 -12.53 18.65 7.18
N VAL A 187 -13.09 19.34 6.19
CA VAL A 187 -13.13 18.89 4.80
C VAL A 187 -11.87 19.40 4.12
N ALA A 188 -11.18 18.52 3.41
CA ALA A 188 -9.93 18.87 2.74
C ALA A 188 -10.17 19.95 1.68
N ASP A 189 -9.45 21.06 1.78
CA ASP A 189 -9.27 22.00 0.68
C ASP A 189 -8.32 21.41 -0.38
N GLU A 190 -8.06 22.14 -1.48
CA GLU A 190 -7.21 21.63 -2.57
C GLU A 190 -5.79 21.32 -2.11
N ASP A 191 -5.17 22.16 -1.27
CA ASP A 191 -3.84 21.96 -0.73
C ASP A 191 -3.79 20.73 0.20
N MET A 192 -4.78 20.60 1.09
CA MET A 192 -4.86 19.45 2.00
C MET A 192 -5.14 18.17 1.21
N LEU A 193 -5.96 18.22 0.16
CA LEU A 193 -6.25 17.07 -0.70
C LEU A 193 -5.01 16.63 -1.50
N GLU A 194 -4.18 17.60 -1.96
CA GLU A 194 -2.87 17.31 -2.54
C GLU A 194 -2.01 16.48 -1.57
N GLY A 195 -1.96 16.91 -0.31
CA GLY A 195 -1.22 16.21 0.74
C GLY A 195 -1.81 14.85 1.09
N VAL A 196 -3.14 14.71 1.15
CA VAL A 196 -3.82 13.40 1.33
C VAL A 196 -3.36 12.41 0.26
N ARG A 197 -3.14 12.87 -0.97
CA ARG A 197 -2.63 12.10 -2.09
C ARG A 197 -1.10 11.93 -2.05
N GLY A 198 -0.53 11.52 -0.90
CA GLY A 198 0.90 11.19 -0.83
C GLY A 198 1.57 11.36 0.52
N LEU A 199 0.98 12.06 1.48
CA LEU A 199 1.60 12.32 2.79
C LEU A 199 1.10 11.42 3.93
N CYS A 200 0.36 10.36 3.65
CA CYS A 200 0.06 9.25 4.54
C CYS A 200 -0.12 9.60 6.04
N GLY A 201 -1.10 10.45 6.36
CA GLY A 201 -1.42 10.78 7.76
C GLY A 201 -0.56 11.86 8.41
N HIS A 202 0.25 12.59 7.65
CA HIS A 202 1.01 13.74 8.16
C HIS A 202 0.17 15.00 8.39
N LEU A 203 -0.98 15.13 7.73
CA LEU A 203 -1.82 16.33 7.77
C LEU A 203 -3.07 16.17 8.63
N GLY A 204 -3.42 14.94 8.96
CA GLY A 204 -4.61 14.62 9.73
C GLY A 204 -4.93 13.13 9.72
N ILE A 205 -5.92 12.72 10.49
CA ILE A 205 -6.47 11.38 10.47
C ILE A 205 -7.62 11.36 9.48
N ILE A 206 -7.49 10.61 8.40
CA ILE A 206 -8.53 10.46 7.37
C ILE A 206 -9.71 9.70 7.95
N THR A 207 -10.86 10.31 7.96
CA THR A 207 -12.12 9.73 8.47
C THR A 207 -13.07 9.31 7.36
N ALA A 208 -12.99 9.95 6.18
CA ALA A 208 -13.70 9.53 4.98
C ALA A 208 -12.96 9.90 3.70
N LEU A 209 -13.22 9.15 2.62
CA LEU A 209 -12.69 9.35 1.26
C LEU A 209 -13.79 9.14 0.21
N SER A 210 -13.67 9.77 -0.95
CA SER A 210 -14.56 9.59 -2.11
C SER A 210 -13.80 9.00 -3.31
N VAL A 211 -14.30 7.92 -3.96
CA VAL A 211 -13.54 7.02 -4.89
C VAL A 211 -14.30 6.41 -6.09
N LYS A 212 -13.59 5.87 -7.11
CA LYS A 212 -14.03 5.24 -8.41
C LYS A 212 -13.70 3.71 -8.56
N VAL A 213 -13.93 2.86 -9.71
CA VAL A 213 -14.07 1.30 -9.70
C VAL A 213 -13.64 0.34 -10.85
N LEU A 214 -13.03 -1.36 -10.91
CA LEU A 214 -13.00 -2.62 -11.85
C LEU A 214 -12.03 -3.84 -11.70
N ALA A 215 -11.57 -5.33 -12.52
CA ALA A 215 -10.60 -6.52 -12.39
C ALA A 215 -10.24 -7.85 -13.13
N GLY A 216 -8.93 -8.88 -13.09
CA GLY A 216 -8.55 -10.37 -13.32
C GLY A 216 -7.09 -10.97 -13.42
N VAL A 217 -6.54 -12.37 -13.76
CA VAL A 217 -5.14 -13.00 -13.70
C VAL A 217 -4.66 -14.15 -14.66
N LEU A 218 -3.27 -14.36 -15.02
CA LEU A 218 -2.56 -15.44 -15.81
C LEU A 218 -1.20 -15.97 -15.26
N VAL A 219 -0.75 -17.29 -15.49
CA VAL A 219 0.50 -17.94 -14.98
C VAL A 219 1.27 -18.74 -16.07
N PHE A 220 2.65 -18.71 -16.12
CA PHE A 220 3.52 -19.32 -17.13
C PHE A 220 4.47 -20.43 -16.62
N GLU A 221 4.89 -21.37 -17.52
CA GLU A 221 5.87 -22.44 -17.25
C GLU A 221 7.29 -21.90 -17.09
N SER A 222 8.05 -22.38 -16.12
CA SER A 222 9.34 -21.82 -15.75
C SER A 222 10.36 -22.85 -15.24
N SER A 223 10.51 -23.97 -15.92
CA SER A 223 11.52 -24.99 -15.57
C SER A 223 12.96 -24.47 -15.67
N ASP A 224 13.19 -23.53 -16.58
CA ASP A 224 14.40 -22.73 -16.70
C ASP A 224 13.98 -21.26 -16.66
N ILE A 225 14.10 -20.65 -15.49
CA ILE A 225 13.59 -19.29 -15.25
C ILE A 225 14.28 -18.23 -16.10
N ARG A 226 15.61 -18.36 -16.34
CA ARG A 226 16.33 -17.41 -17.19
C ARG A 226 15.85 -17.48 -18.63
N ARG A 227 15.75 -18.68 -19.18
CA ARG A 227 15.23 -18.90 -20.53
C ARG A 227 13.79 -18.40 -20.65
N THR A 228 12.95 -18.72 -19.69
CA THR A 228 11.54 -18.28 -19.64
C THR A 228 11.42 -16.77 -19.68
N LEU A 229 12.13 -16.04 -18.83
CA LEU A 229 12.11 -14.58 -18.78
C LEU A 229 12.73 -13.96 -20.05
N SER A 230 13.83 -14.52 -20.59
CA SER A 230 14.43 -14.04 -21.83
C SER A 230 13.46 -14.17 -22.99
N GLN A 231 12.79 -15.32 -23.14
CA GLN A 231 11.76 -15.54 -24.15
C GLN A 231 10.56 -14.62 -23.97
N PHE A 232 10.16 -14.36 -22.71
CA PHE A 232 9.09 -13.43 -22.42
C PHE A 232 9.47 -11.99 -22.81
N PHE A 233 10.67 -11.50 -22.46
CA PHE A 233 11.14 -10.17 -22.84
C PHE A 233 11.25 -10.00 -24.37
N GLU A 234 11.63 -11.06 -25.09
CA GLU A 234 11.65 -11.06 -26.55
C GLU A 234 10.25 -11.00 -27.19
N ALA A 235 9.28 -11.67 -26.58
CA ALA A 235 7.94 -11.78 -27.13
C ALA A 235 7.00 -10.67 -26.67
N SER A 236 7.13 -10.18 -25.42
CA SER A 236 6.22 -9.22 -24.82
C SER A 236 6.07 -7.90 -25.59
N PRO A 237 7.11 -7.30 -26.23
CA PRO A 237 6.93 -6.08 -27.03
C PRO A 237 6.04 -6.26 -28.26
N LYS A 238 5.82 -7.51 -28.69
CA LYS A 238 4.98 -7.86 -29.86
C LYS A 238 3.53 -8.14 -29.47
N LEU A 239 3.24 -8.22 -28.19
CA LEU A 239 1.89 -8.50 -27.68
C LEU A 239 0.99 -7.28 -27.72
N PRO A 240 -0.31 -7.48 -27.98
CA PRO A 240 -1.27 -6.40 -27.86
C PRO A 240 -1.34 -5.93 -26.41
N MET A 241 -1.15 -4.62 -26.21
CA MET A 241 -1.27 -3.94 -24.92
C MET A 241 -2.29 -2.80 -25.03
N PRO A 242 -3.58 -3.12 -25.27
CA PRO A 242 -4.63 -2.11 -25.30
C PRO A 242 -4.82 -1.48 -23.92
N GLU A 243 -5.40 -0.30 -23.87
CA GLU A 243 -5.63 0.45 -22.63
C GLU A 243 -6.45 -0.34 -21.61
N GLU A 244 -7.30 -1.27 -22.06
CA GLU A 244 -8.13 -2.11 -21.21
C GLU A 244 -7.37 -3.27 -20.55
N LEU A 245 -6.09 -3.49 -20.90
CA LEU A 245 -5.27 -4.57 -20.36
C LEU A 245 -4.27 -4.05 -19.32
N THR A 246 -4.30 -4.62 -18.13
CA THR A 246 -3.27 -4.44 -17.11
C THR A 246 -2.56 -5.75 -16.83
N ILE A 247 -1.23 -5.68 -16.70
CA ILE A 247 -0.39 -6.84 -16.38
C ILE A 247 0.55 -6.54 -15.21
N HIS A 248 0.71 -7.54 -14.33
CA HIS A 248 1.75 -7.56 -13.31
C HIS A 248 2.53 -8.87 -13.41
N HIS A 249 3.83 -8.76 -13.38
CA HIS A 249 4.75 -9.89 -13.48
C HIS A 249 5.20 -10.31 -12.10
N PHE A 250 5.35 -11.62 -11.88
CA PHE A 250 5.83 -12.20 -10.65
C PHE A 250 6.86 -13.28 -10.92
N VAL A 251 7.95 -13.27 -10.19
CA VAL A 251 8.91 -14.36 -10.13
C VAL A 251 9.02 -14.77 -8.66
N ALA A 252 8.69 -16.02 -8.37
CA ALA A 252 8.70 -16.54 -7.00
C ALA A 252 9.09 -18.02 -6.97
N TYR A 253 9.78 -18.44 -5.90
CA TYR A 253 10.01 -19.85 -5.68
C TYR A 253 8.74 -20.54 -5.18
N GLN A 254 8.33 -21.60 -5.86
CA GLN A 254 7.16 -22.42 -5.52
C GLN A 254 7.61 -23.74 -4.88
N GLU A 255 7.38 -23.91 -3.59
CA GLU A 255 7.80 -25.08 -2.82
C GLU A 255 7.21 -26.37 -3.37
N GLN A 256 5.92 -26.36 -3.75
CA GLN A 256 5.23 -27.53 -4.32
C GLN A 256 5.85 -27.99 -5.63
N MET A 257 6.38 -27.05 -6.42
CA MET A 257 7.05 -27.32 -7.70
C MET A 257 8.56 -27.45 -7.56
N ARG A 258 9.13 -27.11 -6.39
CA ARG A 258 10.58 -27.07 -6.08
C ARG A 258 11.39 -26.28 -7.12
N ARG A 259 10.86 -25.18 -7.61
CA ARG A 259 11.48 -24.31 -8.62
C ARG A 259 10.98 -22.87 -8.56
N THR A 260 11.76 -21.96 -9.13
CA THR A 260 11.34 -20.59 -9.36
C THR A 260 10.37 -20.57 -10.55
N VAL A 261 9.23 -19.89 -10.40
CA VAL A 261 8.14 -19.81 -11.39
C VAL A 261 7.90 -18.36 -11.78
N PHE A 262 7.73 -18.13 -13.08
CA PHE A 262 7.27 -16.87 -13.64
C PHE A 262 5.75 -16.90 -13.85
N SER A 263 5.08 -15.84 -13.42
CA SER A 263 3.65 -15.67 -13.61
C SER A 263 3.30 -14.23 -13.96
N VAL A 264 2.20 -14.06 -14.67
CA VAL A 264 1.65 -12.75 -15.02
C VAL A 264 0.22 -12.66 -14.54
N MET A 265 -0.07 -11.67 -13.71
CA MET A 265 -1.44 -11.28 -13.43
C MET A 265 -1.94 -10.50 -14.63
N TRP A 266 -2.94 -11.05 -15.31
CA TRP A 266 -3.54 -10.51 -16.52
C TRP A 266 -4.96 -10.04 -16.21
N THR A 267 -5.24 -8.77 -16.44
CA THR A 267 -6.51 -8.15 -16.06
C THR A 267 -7.10 -7.40 -17.24
N TRP A 268 -8.22 -7.88 -17.74
CA TRP A 268 -9.02 -7.20 -18.74
C TRP A 268 -10.16 -6.44 -18.07
N THR A 269 -10.31 -5.18 -18.38
CA THR A 269 -11.27 -4.27 -17.72
C THR A 269 -12.19 -3.56 -18.72
N GLY A 270 -12.00 -3.81 -20.03
CA GLY A 270 -12.87 -3.29 -21.08
C GLY A 270 -14.24 -3.99 -21.12
N PRO A 271 -15.30 -3.31 -21.61
CA PRO A 271 -16.62 -3.89 -21.76
C PRO A 271 -16.68 -4.89 -22.94
N ASP A 272 -15.76 -4.79 -23.90
CA ASP A 272 -15.67 -5.67 -25.04
C ASP A 272 -14.95 -6.97 -24.68
N MET A 273 -15.72 -7.99 -24.32
CA MET A 273 -15.21 -9.29 -23.91
C MET A 273 -14.63 -10.10 -25.07
N ASP A 274 -15.06 -9.86 -26.30
CA ASP A 274 -14.54 -10.55 -27.49
C ASP A 274 -13.12 -10.06 -27.78
N LYS A 275 -12.89 -8.75 -27.79
CA LYS A 275 -11.57 -8.12 -27.86
C LYS A 275 -10.68 -8.59 -26.71
N GLY A 276 -11.24 -8.69 -25.48
CA GLY A 276 -10.54 -9.23 -24.32
C GLY A 276 -10.09 -10.68 -24.51
N ASN A 277 -10.96 -11.54 -25.05
CA ASN A 277 -10.64 -12.93 -25.34
C ASN A 277 -9.59 -13.08 -26.46
N GLU A 278 -9.68 -12.31 -27.52
CA GLU A 278 -8.67 -12.29 -28.59
C GLU A 278 -7.29 -11.88 -28.03
N THR A 279 -7.26 -10.81 -27.25
CA THR A 279 -6.05 -10.36 -26.55
C THR A 279 -5.49 -11.47 -25.66
N LEU A 280 -6.35 -12.12 -24.87
CA LEU A 280 -5.98 -13.23 -24.00
C LEU A 280 -5.38 -14.41 -24.77
N GLN A 281 -5.92 -14.77 -25.94
CA GLN A 281 -5.37 -15.84 -26.78
C GLN A 281 -3.97 -15.51 -27.30
N ALA A 282 -3.72 -14.26 -27.70
CA ALA A 282 -2.38 -13.81 -28.06
C ALA A 282 -1.37 -14.02 -26.92
N TRP A 283 -1.78 -13.70 -25.69
CA TRP A 283 -0.97 -13.90 -24.48
C TRP A 283 -0.78 -15.37 -24.10
N LYS A 284 -1.80 -16.22 -24.31
CA LYS A 284 -1.72 -17.68 -24.06
C LYS A 284 -0.79 -18.39 -25.03
N ASN A 285 -0.71 -17.91 -26.29
CA ASN A 285 0.14 -18.46 -27.33
C ASN A 285 1.59 -17.97 -27.29
N LEU A 286 1.94 -17.24 -26.24
CA LEU A 286 3.27 -16.71 -26.00
C LEU A 286 4.29 -17.83 -25.78
N THR A 287 5.51 -17.62 -26.21
CA THR A 287 6.67 -18.41 -25.79
C THR A 287 7.36 -17.65 -24.66
N PRO A 288 7.49 -18.20 -23.47
CA PRO A 288 7.41 -19.62 -23.06
C PRO A 288 5.96 -20.16 -22.94
N PRO A 289 5.79 -21.50 -22.98
CA PRO A 289 4.47 -22.12 -22.91
C PRO A 289 3.74 -21.80 -21.61
N LEU A 290 2.43 -21.60 -21.74
CA LEU A 290 1.55 -21.42 -20.59
C LEU A 290 1.36 -22.74 -19.83
N LEU A 291 1.57 -22.72 -18.51
CA LEU A 291 1.36 -23.89 -17.65
C LEU A 291 -0.06 -23.92 -17.10
N VAL A 292 -0.56 -22.79 -16.63
CA VAL A 292 -1.89 -22.64 -16.04
C VAL A 292 -2.50 -21.31 -16.42
N SER A 293 -3.80 -21.31 -16.78
CA SER A 293 -4.60 -20.10 -16.93
C SER A 293 -5.83 -20.19 -16.04
N THR A 294 -5.96 -19.24 -15.11
CA THR A 294 -7.18 -19.06 -14.32
C THR A 294 -8.00 -17.87 -14.79
N VAL A 295 -7.63 -17.30 -15.95
CA VAL A 295 -8.33 -16.14 -16.50
C VAL A 295 -9.71 -16.54 -16.98
N GLY A 296 -10.71 -15.90 -16.42
CA GLY A 296 -12.13 -16.01 -16.73
C GLY A 296 -12.89 -14.82 -16.18
N VAL A 297 -14.15 -14.73 -16.52
CA VAL A 297 -15.05 -13.73 -15.95
C VAL A 297 -15.16 -14.01 -14.44
N GLN A 298 -14.71 -13.08 -13.62
CA GLN A 298 -14.68 -13.22 -12.17
C GLN A 298 -15.21 -11.96 -11.50
N SER A 299 -15.91 -12.15 -10.38
CA SER A 299 -16.15 -11.03 -9.48
C SER A 299 -14.83 -10.61 -8.80
N GLU A 300 -14.72 -9.37 -8.38
CA GLU A 300 -13.55 -8.90 -7.63
C GLU A 300 -13.33 -9.71 -6.35
N GLU A 301 -14.40 -10.11 -5.68
CA GLU A 301 -14.35 -10.99 -4.50
C GLU A 301 -13.72 -12.35 -4.84
N SER A 302 -14.15 -12.97 -5.95
CA SER A 302 -13.58 -14.24 -6.42
C SER A 302 -12.11 -14.10 -6.77
N ARG A 303 -11.71 -13.01 -7.42
CA ARG A 303 -10.32 -12.72 -7.77
C ARG A 303 -9.44 -12.59 -6.53
N GLN A 304 -9.88 -11.85 -5.52
CA GLN A 304 -9.11 -11.66 -4.31
C GLN A 304 -9.04 -12.93 -3.45
N GLY A 305 -10.09 -13.75 -3.47
CA GLY A 305 -10.12 -15.06 -2.80
C GLY A 305 -9.13 -16.09 -3.38
N GLN A 306 -8.61 -15.86 -4.60
CA GLN A 306 -7.57 -16.70 -5.22
C GLN A 306 -6.15 -16.35 -4.77
N MET A 307 -5.95 -15.21 -4.10
CA MET A 307 -4.65 -14.88 -3.51
C MET A 307 -4.39 -15.85 -2.35
N PRO A 308 -3.19 -16.43 -2.26
CA PRO A 308 -2.86 -17.30 -1.13
C PRO A 308 -3.05 -16.53 0.18
N PRO A 309 -3.51 -17.23 1.24
CA PRO A 309 -3.62 -16.61 2.55
C PRO A 309 -2.24 -16.04 2.96
N PRO A 310 -2.22 -14.98 3.77
CA PRO A 310 -0.98 -14.42 4.28
C PRO A 310 -0.13 -15.55 4.90
N CYS A 311 1.07 -15.73 4.38
CA CYS A 311 1.99 -16.72 4.94
C CYS A 311 2.68 -16.12 6.19
N PRO A 312 2.89 -16.89 7.28
CA PRO A 312 3.55 -16.42 8.49
C PRO A 312 5.08 -16.29 8.27
N LEU A 313 5.46 -15.50 7.28
CA LEU A 313 6.86 -15.21 6.97
C LEU A 313 7.30 -13.90 7.63
N ARG A 314 8.56 -13.87 8.07
CA ARG A 314 9.24 -12.68 8.57
C ARG A 314 9.86 -11.89 7.43
N GLY A 315 10.13 -10.61 7.65
CA GLY A 315 10.77 -9.74 6.67
C GLY A 315 9.83 -8.76 6.01
N GLY A 316 10.20 -8.24 4.85
CA GLY A 316 9.47 -7.18 4.17
C GLY A 316 9.73 -7.13 2.67
N GLN A 317 9.57 -5.95 2.10
CA GLN A 317 9.83 -5.67 0.68
C GLN A 317 10.75 -4.45 0.54
N ARG A 318 11.54 -4.45 -0.54
CA ARG A 318 12.23 -3.29 -1.09
C ARG A 318 11.62 -2.96 -2.44
N ASN A 319 11.63 -1.71 -2.83
CA ASN A 319 11.04 -1.30 -4.10
C ASN A 319 11.83 -0.18 -4.76
N CYS A 320 11.61 -0.03 -6.05
CA CYS A 320 12.03 1.12 -6.86
C CYS A 320 11.03 1.36 -7.99
N PHE A 321 11.17 2.46 -8.70
CA PHE A 321 10.35 2.80 -9.85
C PHE A 321 11.16 2.60 -11.13
N LEU A 322 10.71 1.69 -11.99
CA LEU A 322 11.32 1.50 -13.30
C LEU A 322 10.79 2.55 -14.28
N ALA A 323 11.68 3.28 -14.93
CA ALA A 323 11.32 4.26 -15.96
C ALA A 323 10.80 3.58 -17.24
N ARG A 324 11.17 2.33 -17.47
CA ARG A 324 10.77 1.49 -18.59
C ARG A 324 10.67 0.01 -18.19
N LEU A 325 10.08 -0.80 -19.03
CA LEU A 325 10.13 -2.26 -18.87
C LEU A 325 11.47 -2.82 -19.40
N PRO A 326 11.88 -4.01 -18.91
CA PRO A 326 13.02 -4.74 -19.48
C PRO A 326 12.81 -5.05 -20.96
N THR A 327 13.87 -4.98 -21.76
CA THR A 327 13.83 -5.27 -23.19
C THR A 327 14.63 -6.53 -23.52
N PRO A 328 14.43 -7.15 -24.72
CA PRO A 328 15.19 -8.33 -25.15
C PRO A 328 16.61 -8.00 -25.61
N ASP A 329 17.02 -6.74 -25.64
CA ASP A 329 18.34 -6.33 -26.06
C ASP A 329 19.40 -6.93 -25.14
N ALA A 330 20.41 -7.59 -25.72
CA ALA A 330 21.50 -8.23 -24.99
C ALA A 330 22.33 -7.22 -24.15
N GLY A 331 22.27 -5.94 -24.48
CA GLY A 331 22.89 -4.84 -23.73
C GLY A 331 21.99 -4.20 -22.66
N ASP A 332 20.76 -4.69 -22.45
CA ASP A 332 19.85 -4.15 -21.45
C ASP A 332 20.27 -4.55 -20.03
N GLU A 333 20.95 -3.66 -19.33
CA GLU A 333 21.40 -3.87 -17.94
C GLU A 333 20.21 -4.06 -16.96
N LEU A 334 19.05 -3.45 -17.24
CA LEU A 334 17.84 -3.67 -16.45
C LEU A 334 17.35 -5.11 -16.58
N ALA A 335 17.27 -5.61 -17.83
CA ALA A 335 16.86 -6.98 -18.10
C ALA A 335 17.86 -7.99 -17.50
N SER A 336 19.18 -7.79 -17.71
CA SER A 336 20.20 -8.68 -17.16
C SER A 336 20.19 -8.71 -15.62
N THR A 337 19.98 -7.58 -14.96
CA THR A 337 19.87 -7.49 -13.51
C THR A 337 18.69 -8.30 -12.98
N ILE A 338 17.53 -8.24 -13.64
CA ILE A 338 16.33 -9.01 -13.25
C ILE A 338 16.56 -10.52 -13.52
N LEU A 339 17.17 -10.89 -14.66
CA LEU A 339 17.50 -12.28 -14.96
C LEU A 339 18.44 -12.90 -13.93
N ASP A 340 19.52 -12.21 -13.60
CA ASP A 340 20.49 -12.67 -12.58
C ASP A 340 19.83 -12.84 -11.20
N ALA A 341 18.95 -11.90 -10.83
CA ALA A 341 18.22 -11.97 -9.58
C ALA A 341 17.24 -13.15 -9.54
N ALA A 342 16.57 -13.46 -10.67
CA ALA A 342 15.66 -14.60 -10.75
C ALA A 342 16.40 -15.95 -10.64
N GLU A 343 17.59 -16.06 -11.23
CA GLU A 343 18.43 -17.27 -11.13
C GLU A 343 19.00 -17.47 -9.72
N THR A 344 19.45 -16.37 -9.10
CA THR A 344 20.09 -16.40 -7.78
C THR A 344 19.10 -16.29 -6.62
N MET A 345 17.80 -16.27 -6.92
CA MET A 345 16.75 -16.21 -5.91
C MET A 345 16.87 -17.35 -4.91
N PRO A 346 16.87 -17.09 -3.59
CA PRO A 346 16.87 -18.12 -2.57
C PRO A 346 15.71 -19.11 -2.76
N LYS A 347 16.01 -20.40 -2.71
CA LYS A 347 15.07 -21.50 -3.03
C LYS A 347 14.23 -21.91 -1.82
N MET A 348 13.44 -20.96 -1.33
CA MET A 348 12.53 -21.10 -0.18
C MET A 348 11.29 -20.26 -0.37
N ALA A 349 10.25 -20.50 0.46
CA ALA A 349 9.07 -19.63 0.49
C ALA A 349 9.45 -18.21 0.95
N GLY A 350 8.88 -17.19 0.30
CA GLY A 350 8.99 -15.80 0.69
C GLY A 350 9.68 -14.88 -0.31
N PRO A 351 10.91 -15.16 -0.78
CA PRO A 351 11.55 -14.33 -1.81
C PRO A 351 10.72 -14.28 -3.08
N ASN A 352 10.48 -13.07 -3.57
CA ASN A 352 9.87 -12.87 -4.88
C ASN A 352 10.30 -11.54 -5.48
N ILE A 353 10.19 -11.44 -6.80
CA ILE A 353 10.31 -10.22 -7.57
C ILE A 353 8.97 -9.97 -8.23
N ALA A 354 8.48 -8.75 -8.17
CA ALA A 354 7.27 -8.36 -8.88
C ALA A 354 7.49 -6.99 -9.55
N TRP A 355 6.99 -6.86 -10.78
CA TRP A 355 6.91 -5.57 -11.46
C TRP A 355 5.60 -5.48 -12.22
N GLY A 356 5.00 -4.32 -12.23
CA GLY A 356 3.67 -4.12 -12.79
C GLY A 356 3.65 -3.09 -13.90
N GLY A 357 2.55 -3.11 -14.66
CA GLY A 357 2.31 -2.31 -15.83
C GLY A 357 2.75 -0.85 -15.70
N MET A 358 3.22 -0.29 -16.81
CA MET A 358 3.55 1.13 -16.87
C MET A 358 2.33 1.95 -16.48
N VAL A 359 2.43 2.69 -15.42
CA VAL A 359 1.48 3.76 -15.16
C VAL A 359 1.81 4.86 -16.17
N ALA A 360 1.08 4.90 -17.28
CA ALA A 360 1.16 5.99 -18.22
C ALA A 360 0.49 7.21 -17.57
N ILE A 361 1.30 8.00 -16.88
CA ILE A 361 0.83 9.23 -16.27
C ILE A 361 0.90 10.31 -17.33
N ASP A 362 -0.25 10.80 -17.78
CA ASP A 362 -0.36 12.09 -18.44
C ASP A 362 -0.33 13.17 -17.34
N PRO A 363 0.78 13.91 -17.17
CA PRO A 363 0.88 14.92 -16.11
C PRO A 363 -0.22 15.99 -16.18
N ALA A 364 -0.78 16.21 -17.39
CA ALA A 364 -1.86 17.17 -17.59
C ALA A 364 -3.23 16.68 -17.05
N LYS A 365 -3.38 15.37 -16.86
CA LYS A 365 -4.63 14.75 -16.38
C LYS A 365 -4.55 14.33 -14.91
N MET A 366 -3.37 14.37 -14.31
CA MET A 366 -3.21 14.03 -12.89
C MET A 366 -3.61 15.20 -11.99
N PRO A 367 -4.42 14.94 -10.96
CA PRO A 367 -4.58 15.91 -9.89
C PRO A 367 -3.24 16.15 -9.19
N PRO A 368 -2.98 17.34 -8.65
CA PRO A 368 -1.80 17.59 -7.84
C PRO A 368 -1.67 16.57 -6.70
N ASN A 369 -0.49 16.03 -6.51
CA ASN A 369 -0.19 15.09 -5.41
C ASN A 369 1.27 15.25 -4.97
N CYS A 370 1.58 14.81 -3.75
CA CYS A 370 2.94 14.81 -3.19
C CYS A 370 3.75 13.57 -3.56
N PHE A 371 3.22 12.72 -4.45
CA PHE A 371 3.87 11.52 -4.92
C PHE A 371 4.57 11.75 -6.27
N ILE A 372 5.29 10.76 -6.77
CA ILE A 372 6.03 10.91 -8.02
C ILE A 372 5.07 11.07 -9.21
N GLY A 373 5.23 12.14 -9.99
CA GLY A 373 4.40 12.49 -11.16
C GLY A 373 4.97 12.01 -12.50
N LYS A 374 5.84 10.98 -12.53
CA LYS A 374 6.46 10.46 -13.75
C LYS A 374 5.86 9.09 -14.12
N SER A 375 5.74 8.83 -15.42
CA SER A 375 5.39 7.50 -15.91
C SER A 375 6.40 6.48 -15.42
N HIS A 376 5.94 5.40 -14.79
CA HIS A 376 6.83 4.38 -14.22
C HIS A 376 6.12 3.04 -14.05
N SER A 377 6.91 1.97 -13.91
CA SER A 377 6.47 0.67 -13.44
C SER A 377 6.91 0.45 -11.99
N TYR A 378 6.02 -0.03 -11.16
CA TYR A 378 6.38 -0.42 -9.80
C TYR A 378 7.18 -1.72 -9.82
N PHE A 379 8.36 -1.71 -9.19
CA PHE A 379 9.18 -2.89 -8.97
C PHE A 379 9.31 -3.15 -7.49
N SER A 380 9.12 -4.39 -7.07
CA SER A 380 9.34 -4.81 -5.69
C SER A 380 10.12 -6.11 -5.61
N CYS A 381 10.92 -6.22 -4.55
CA CYS A 381 11.66 -7.42 -4.20
C CYS A 381 11.36 -7.77 -2.74
N SER A 382 10.73 -8.92 -2.50
CA SER A 382 10.46 -9.42 -1.17
C SER A 382 11.70 -10.08 -0.58
N TYR A 383 12.01 -9.76 0.69
CA TYR A 383 13.00 -10.45 1.51
C TYR A 383 12.34 -11.19 2.68
N GLN A 384 11.12 -11.68 2.49
CA GLN A 384 10.44 -12.53 3.46
C GLN A 384 11.16 -13.88 3.57
N HIS A 385 11.20 -14.44 4.77
CA HIS A 385 11.89 -15.69 5.10
C HIS A 385 11.15 -16.46 6.20
N PRO A 386 11.25 -17.81 6.22
CA PRO A 386 10.51 -18.63 7.18
C PRO A 386 11.09 -18.56 8.61
N ASP A 387 12.39 -18.33 8.77
CA ASP A 387 13.09 -18.34 10.04
C ASP A 387 14.36 -17.47 10.02
N GLU A 388 15.01 -17.32 11.17
CA GLU A 388 16.23 -16.50 11.34
C GLU A 388 17.47 -17.07 10.65
N GLU A 389 17.52 -18.38 10.39
CA GLU A 389 18.64 -19.03 9.71
C GLU A 389 18.75 -18.55 8.27
N HIS A 390 17.60 -18.43 7.59
CA HIS A 390 17.50 -17.98 6.20
C HIS A 390 17.50 -16.45 6.05
N ALA A 391 17.29 -15.70 7.13
CA ALA A 391 17.16 -14.24 7.10
C ALA A 391 18.33 -13.55 6.39
N ARG A 392 19.55 -13.92 6.70
CA ARG A 392 20.76 -13.27 6.15
C ARG A 392 20.87 -13.44 4.64
N GLU A 393 20.61 -14.64 4.14
CA GLU A 393 20.67 -14.95 2.71
C GLU A 393 19.66 -14.09 1.93
N VAL A 394 18.40 -14.11 2.37
CA VAL A 394 17.31 -13.42 1.68
C VAL A 394 17.47 -11.91 1.74
N ILE A 395 17.86 -11.36 2.90
CA ILE A 395 18.10 -9.93 3.07
C ILE A 395 19.27 -9.48 2.18
N SER A 396 20.36 -10.23 2.16
CA SER A 396 21.54 -9.93 1.34
C SER A 396 21.20 -9.96 -0.15
N TRP A 397 20.46 -10.98 -0.61
CA TRP A 397 20.01 -11.10 -1.99
C TRP A 397 19.12 -9.92 -2.40
N SER A 398 18.11 -9.58 -1.61
CA SER A 398 17.19 -8.48 -1.92
C SER A 398 17.88 -7.11 -1.90
N LYS A 399 18.83 -6.92 -0.99
CA LYS A 399 19.63 -5.70 -0.89
C LYS A 399 20.52 -5.53 -2.12
N SER A 400 21.27 -6.59 -2.49
CA SER A 400 22.12 -6.59 -3.68
C SER A 400 21.33 -6.28 -4.96
N LEU A 401 20.14 -6.87 -5.12
CA LEU A 401 19.27 -6.60 -6.27
C LEU A 401 18.86 -5.12 -6.33
N THR A 402 18.38 -4.57 -5.23
CA THR A 402 17.90 -3.18 -5.22
C THR A 402 19.04 -2.18 -5.37
N GLU A 403 20.23 -2.45 -4.82
CA GLU A 403 21.42 -1.62 -5.01
C GLU A 403 21.87 -1.61 -6.48
N LYS A 404 21.88 -2.76 -7.15
CA LYS A 404 22.18 -2.86 -8.59
C LYS A 404 21.17 -2.10 -9.45
N LEU A 405 19.87 -2.21 -9.15
CA LEU A 405 18.85 -1.47 -9.87
C LEU A 405 19.00 0.05 -9.67
N GLN A 406 19.26 0.50 -8.44
CA GLN A 406 19.43 1.91 -8.12
C GLN A 406 20.74 2.52 -8.68
N ALA A 407 21.72 1.69 -9.05
CA ALA A 407 22.93 2.12 -9.73
C ALA A 407 22.76 2.34 -11.24
N LEU A 408 21.62 1.90 -11.81
CA LEU A 408 21.28 2.19 -13.21
C LEU A 408 20.90 3.67 -13.37
N ASP A 409 21.04 4.17 -14.57
CA ASP A 409 20.68 5.54 -14.88
C ASP A 409 19.15 5.80 -14.83
N THR A 410 18.76 7.06 -14.82
CA THR A 410 17.35 7.47 -14.72
C THR A 410 16.49 7.12 -15.93
N SER A 411 17.08 6.64 -17.03
CA SER A 411 16.33 6.08 -18.17
C SER A 411 15.81 4.67 -17.87
N ALA A 412 16.39 3.98 -16.90
CA ALA A 412 15.99 2.65 -16.47
C ALA A 412 15.26 2.67 -15.11
N VAL A 413 15.79 3.39 -14.12
CA VAL A 413 15.25 3.45 -12.76
C VAL A 413 15.13 4.90 -12.29
N LEU A 414 13.96 5.31 -11.86
CA LEU A 414 13.70 6.67 -11.38
C LEU A 414 14.13 6.85 -9.93
N ASP A 415 14.47 8.10 -9.57
CA ASP A 415 14.59 8.51 -8.18
C ASP A 415 13.25 8.39 -7.46
N GLY A 416 13.31 8.09 -6.18
CA GLY A 416 12.13 7.87 -5.36
C GLY A 416 11.76 6.39 -5.24
N SER A 417 10.76 6.13 -4.41
CA SER A 417 10.26 4.77 -4.17
C SER A 417 8.96 4.78 -3.37
N TYR A 418 8.25 3.65 -3.36
CA TYR A 418 6.97 3.51 -2.67
C TYR A 418 7.15 3.47 -1.14
N PRO A 419 6.67 4.49 -0.39
CA PRO A 419 6.97 4.61 1.05
C PRO A 419 6.49 3.43 1.89
N ALA A 420 5.32 2.84 1.57
CA ALA A 420 4.70 1.80 2.38
C ALA A 420 5.54 0.52 2.53
N THR A 421 6.44 0.24 1.60
CA THR A 421 7.24 -1.00 1.60
C THR A 421 8.74 -0.75 1.76
N ASN A 422 9.19 0.51 1.75
CA ASN A 422 10.60 0.82 1.95
C ASN A 422 11.07 0.63 3.39
N PRO A 423 12.30 0.18 3.60
CA PRO A 423 12.91 0.09 4.92
C PRO A 423 13.02 1.48 5.58
N PRO A 424 13.02 1.54 6.93
CA PRO A 424 12.95 2.79 7.68
C PRO A 424 14.18 3.70 7.54
N GLU A 425 15.25 3.22 6.92
CA GLU A 425 16.49 3.98 6.72
C GLU A 425 16.38 5.08 5.65
N LYS A 426 15.39 4.99 4.75
CA LYS A 426 15.18 6.05 3.74
C LYS A 426 14.58 7.30 4.37
N THR A 427 15.18 8.44 4.05
CA THR A 427 14.71 9.76 4.49
C THR A 427 13.46 10.19 3.73
N ALA A 428 12.72 11.16 4.28
CA ALA A 428 11.58 11.74 3.58
C ALA A 428 11.99 12.43 2.27
N GLU A 429 13.14 13.09 2.26
CA GLU A 429 13.69 13.74 1.07
C GLU A 429 13.96 12.73 -0.05
N GLU A 430 14.61 11.59 0.25
CA GLU A 430 14.82 10.51 -0.71
C GLU A 430 13.53 9.88 -1.24
N LEU A 431 12.47 9.85 -0.43
CA LEU A 431 11.19 9.26 -0.83
C LEU A 431 10.36 10.20 -1.69
N TYR A 432 10.39 11.50 -1.42
CA TYR A 432 9.58 12.49 -2.13
C TYR A 432 10.34 13.25 -3.24
N GLY A 433 11.68 13.16 -3.26
CA GLY A 433 12.52 13.73 -4.32
C GLY A 433 12.16 15.18 -4.64
N GLU A 434 11.82 15.46 -5.89
CA GLU A 434 11.47 16.81 -6.38
C GLU A 434 10.28 17.46 -5.64
N ARG A 435 9.45 16.67 -4.95
CA ARG A 435 8.29 17.15 -4.18
C ARG A 435 8.63 17.52 -2.73
N TRP A 436 9.86 17.33 -2.29
CA TRP A 436 10.24 17.50 -0.88
C TRP A 436 9.92 18.89 -0.32
N GLU A 437 10.20 19.97 -1.07
CA GLU A 437 9.89 21.33 -0.63
C GLU A 437 8.39 21.52 -0.41
N ARG A 438 7.56 21.03 -1.35
CA ARG A 438 6.10 21.09 -1.21
C ARG A 438 5.60 20.27 -0.03
N VAL A 439 6.21 19.14 0.26
CA VAL A 439 5.91 18.31 1.44
C VAL A 439 6.18 19.08 2.73
N LYS A 440 7.30 19.78 2.83
CA LYS A 440 7.62 20.64 4.00
C LYS A 440 6.62 21.78 4.19
N GLU A 441 6.23 22.45 3.11
CA GLU A 441 5.22 23.51 3.14
C GLU A 441 3.89 22.99 3.70
N LEU A 442 3.39 21.89 3.17
CA LEU A 442 2.13 21.28 3.61
C LEU A 442 2.21 20.82 5.06
N LYS A 443 3.30 20.18 5.48
CA LYS A 443 3.50 19.76 6.87
C LYS A 443 3.54 20.98 7.79
N THR A 444 4.25 22.05 7.45
CA THR A 444 4.31 23.29 8.23
C THR A 444 2.93 23.95 8.34
N LYS A 445 2.16 23.97 7.26
CA LYS A 445 0.82 24.57 7.23
C LYS A 445 -0.17 23.80 8.11
N TYR A 446 -0.20 22.48 8.04
CA TYR A 446 -1.28 21.67 8.63
C TYR A 446 -0.92 20.97 9.94
N ASP A 447 0.37 20.74 10.21
CA ASP A 447 0.83 20.13 11.47
C ASP A 447 2.15 20.76 11.96
N PRO A 448 2.17 22.09 12.22
CA PRO A 448 3.38 22.81 12.61
C PRO A 448 3.98 22.33 13.94
N THR A 449 3.17 21.77 14.83
CA THR A 449 3.60 21.26 16.15
C THR A 449 3.95 19.76 16.13
N ASN A 450 3.93 19.14 14.97
CA ASN A 450 4.26 17.72 14.75
C ASN A 450 3.45 16.76 15.65
N VAL A 451 2.14 16.99 15.73
CA VAL A 451 1.19 16.10 16.46
C VAL A 451 1.21 14.68 15.85
N PHE A 452 1.29 14.58 14.54
CA PHE A 452 1.38 13.31 13.80
C PHE A 452 2.84 12.82 13.66
N SER A 453 3.58 12.84 14.76
CA SER A 453 5.02 12.53 14.81
C SER A 453 5.36 11.06 14.52
N HIS A 454 4.38 10.16 14.52
CA HIS A 454 4.54 8.76 14.15
C HIS A 454 4.20 8.45 12.69
N ALA A 455 3.75 9.46 11.90
CA ALA A 455 3.59 9.27 10.46
C ALA A 455 4.94 8.96 9.78
N TYR A 456 4.91 8.20 8.68
CA TYR A 456 6.09 7.82 7.91
C TYR A 456 5.98 8.34 6.46
N PRO A 457 7.08 8.74 5.83
CA PRO A 457 8.44 8.88 6.40
C PRO A 457 8.50 9.98 7.47
N LYS A 458 9.50 9.93 8.35
CA LYS A 458 9.68 10.99 9.36
C LYS A 458 10.00 12.32 8.68
N ILE A 459 9.18 13.33 8.95
CA ILE A 459 9.40 14.69 8.45
C ILE A 459 9.83 15.54 9.65
N ASP A 460 11.11 15.95 9.65
CA ASP A 460 11.66 16.88 10.63
C ASP A 460 11.72 18.27 9.98
N LEU A 461 10.97 19.22 10.53
CA LEU A 461 10.94 20.62 10.08
C LEU A 461 12.08 21.46 10.68
N GLY A 462 12.93 20.87 11.55
CA GLY A 462 13.90 21.60 12.34
C GLY A 462 13.25 22.46 13.43
N GLN A 463 14.05 22.96 14.38
CA GLN A 463 13.55 23.83 15.47
C GLN A 463 13.19 25.27 15.01
N SER A 464 13.29 25.56 13.72
CA SER A 464 13.12 26.93 13.18
C SER A 464 11.70 27.25 12.70
N ALA A 465 10.73 26.35 12.84
CA ALA A 465 9.38 26.53 12.32
C ALA A 465 8.34 26.91 13.42
N LEU A 466 8.82 27.31 14.63
CA LEU A 466 7.95 27.81 15.71
C LEU A 466 8.14 29.30 15.91
#